data_65f8b8b33cb77e5dce19013db3048b1e
#
_entry.id   65f8b8b33cb77e5dce19013db3048b1e
#
_cell.length_a   1.000
_cell.length_b   1.000
_cell.length_c   1.000
_cell.angle_alpha   90.00
_cell.angle_beta   90.00
_cell.angle_gamma   90.00
#
_symmetry.space_group_name_H-M   'P 1'
#
loop_
_entity.id
_entity.type
_entity.pdbx_description
1 polymer ?
#
loop_
_entity_poly.entity_id
_entity_poly.type
_entity_poly.pdbx_seq_one_letter_code
_entity_poly.pdbx_strand_id
1 'polypeptide(L)'
;MIRILFFFLIFTNSVFLQNQKDQEQTKFEFPGYTLKGCLGSDLPKPKRQVAKLPSKQAQVYLKQLFPFLQADNEDFVKAKSVLDKMKTDTNLTDSDKAQMFYYYAYIDSVNDDLKSAKANYKKFLSIEDADPRLKSNVISMLGQLSYAEGSYNTAIDY
;
A
#
# COMPACT_ATOMS: atom_id res chain seq x y z
N MET A 1 -4.86 0.30 -23.19
CA MET A 1 -6.20 0.05 -22.61
C MET A 1 -6.16 -0.46 -21.15
N ILE A 2 -4.99 -0.73 -20.58
CA ILE A 2 -4.81 -1.24 -19.20
C ILE A 2 -4.81 -0.09 -18.14
N ARG A 3 -4.54 1.15 -18.59
CA ARG A 3 -4.47 2.34 -17.68
C ARG A 3 -5.74 2.65 -16.88
N ILE A 4 -6.90 2.22 -17.34
CA ILE A 4 -8.19 2.59 -16.72
C ILE A 4 -8.51 1.69 -15.51
N LEU A 5 -7.99 0.47 -15.44
CA LEU A 5 -8.32 -0.47 -14.35
C LEU A 5 -7.56 -0.19 -13.04
N PHE A 6 -6.37 0.42 -13.11
CA PHE A 6 -5.58 0.73 -11.91
C PHE A 6 -6.13 1.93 -11.12
N PHE A 7 -6.76 2.90 -11.78
CA PHE A 7 -7.31 4.08 -11.11
C PHE A 7 -8.55 3.76 -10.25
N PHE A 8 -9.33 2.74 -10.62
CA PHE A 8 -10.55 2.40 -9.89
C PHE A 8 -10.28 1.74 -8.52
N LEU A 9 -9.14 1.05 -8.35
CA LEU A 9 -8.84 0.33 -7.11
C LEU A 9 -8.30 1.22 -5.98
N ILE A 10 -7.75 2.40 -6.29
CA ILE A 10 -7.20 3.31 -5.28
C ILE A 10 -8.30 4.19 -4.67
N PHE A 11 -9.31 4.56 -5.45
CA PHE A 11 -10.41 5.43 -4.99
C PHE A 11 -11.51 4.68 -4.21
N THR A 12 -11.67 3.38 -4.42
CA THR A 12 -12.71 2.61 -3.72
C THR A 12 -12.42 2.37 -2.24
N ASN A 13 -11.16 2.45 -1.81
CA ASN A 13 -10.81 2.26 -0.40
C ASN A 13 -11.19 3.43 0.52
N SER A 14 -11.36 4.65 0.01
CA SER A 14 -11.77 5.78 0.84
C SER A 14 -13.28 5.87 1.04
N VAL A 15 -14.08 5.34 0.12
CA VAL A 15 -15.55 5.30 0.22
C VAL A 15 -16.01 4.09 1.04
N PHE A 16 -15.23 3.01 1.05
CA PHE A 16 -15.60 1.79 1.77
C PHE A 16 -15.55 1.94 3.30
N LEU A 17 -14.75 2.86 3.83
CA LEU A 17 -14.63 3.11 5.27
C LEU A 17 -15.78 3.93 5.88
N GLN A 18 -16.60 4.58 5.07
CA GLN A 18 -17.70 5.40 5.56
C GLN A 18 -19.04 4.66 5.67
N ASN A 19 -19.16 3.48 5.02
CA ASN A 19 -20.41 2.73 4.96
C ASN A 19 -20.51 1.55 5.94
N GLN A 20 -19.58 1.42 6.90
CA GLN A 20 -19.63 0.32 7.89
C GLN A 20 -20.46 0.65 9.14
N LYS A 21 -21.16 1.77 9.20
CA LYS A 21 -21.97 2.11 10.39
C LYS A 21 -23.40 1.61 10.39
N ASP A 22 -23.92 1.15 9.26
CA ASP A 22 -25.35 0.82 9.12
C ASP A 22 -25.61 -0.56 8.46
N GLN A 23 -24.71 -1.51 8.62
CA GLN A 23 -25.09 -2.90 8.31
C GLN A 23 -25.68 -3.54 9.56
N GLU A 24 -27.00 -3.43 9.71
CA GLU A 24 -27.78 -4.42 10.45
C GLU A 24 -27.32 -5.80 10.02
N GLN A 25 -26.81 -6.58 10.96
CA GLN A 25 -26.46 -7.97 10.76
C GLN A 25 -27.71 -8.71 10.31
N THR A 26 -27.90 -8.86 9.02
CA THR A 26 -28.85 -9.85 8.49
C THR A 26 -28.34 -11.21 8.92
N LYS A 27 -28.99 -11.75 9.94
CA LYS A 27 -28.77 -13.07 10.50
C LYS A 27 -29.07 -14.09 9.41
N PHE A 28 -28.04 -14.53 8.69
CA PHE A 28 -28.18 -15.56 7.68
C PHE A 28 -28.22 -16.90 8.42
N GLU A 29 -29.41 -17.41 8.69
CA GLU A 29 -29.59 -18.74 9.28
C GLU A 29 -29.62 -19.80 8.17
N PHE A 30 -28.56 -20.57 8.06
CA PHE A 30 -28.60 -21.80 7.27
C PHE A 30 -29.36 -22.86 8.06
N PRO A 31 -30.42 -23.48 7.49
CA PRO A 31 -31.13 -24.57 8.18
C PRO A 31 -30.18 -25.75 8.46
N GLY A 32 -29.94 -26.01 9.73
CA GLY A 32 -29.19 -27.19 10.18
C GLY A 32 -27.74 -26.96 10.60
N TYR A 33 -27.20 -25.74 10.48
CA TYR A 33 -25.84 -25.43 10.96
C TYR A 33 -25.86 -24.24 11.92
N THR A 34 -25.69 -24.52 13.21
CA THR A 34 -25.43 -23.47 14.19
C THR A 34 -23.97 -23.09 14.09
N LEU A 35 -23.67 -21.88 13.59
CA LEU A 35 -22.33 -21.29 13.52
C LEU A 35 -21.67 -21.03 14.90
N LYS A 36 -22.20 -21.63 15.97
CA LYS A 36 -21.64 -21.49 17.32
C LYS A 36 -20.23 -22.06 17.49
N GLY A 37 -19.70 -22.79 16.51
CA GLY A 37 -18.36 -23.38 16.57
C GLY A 37 -17.26 -22.65 15.80
N CYS A 38 -17.59 -21.76 14.86
CA CYS A 38 -16.58 -21.13 13.99
C CYS A 38 -16.21 -19.69 14.36
N LEU A 39 -17.01 -19.02 15.18
CA LEU A 39 -16.71 -17.71 15.74
C LEU A 39 -16.53 -17.86 17.26
N GLY A 40 -15.49 -18.61 17.65
CA GLY A 40 -15.06 -18.65 19.04
C GLY A 40 -14.73 -17.21 19.50
N SER A 41 -15.34 -16.82 20.63
CA SER A 41 -15.02 -15.57 21.34
C SER A 41 -13.53 -15.41 21.69
N ASP A 42 -12.72 -16.41 21.38
CA ASP A 42 -11.32 -16.57 21.77
C ASP A 42 -10.33 -16.22 20.65
N LEU A 43 -10.80 -15.77 19.47
CA LEU A 43 -9.88 -15.21 18.48
C LEU A 43 -9.26 -13.95 19.04
N PRO A 44 -7.92 -13.86 19.12
CA PRO A 44 -7.24 -12.66 19.59
C PRO A 44 -7.69 -11.49 18.74
N LYS A 45 -8.26 -10.46 19.39
CA LYS A 45 -8.65 -9.24 18.67
C LYS A 45 -7.44 -8.70 17.92
N PRO A 46 -7.56 -8.40 16.62
CA PRO A 46 -6.43 -7.88 15.86
C PRO A 46 -5.91 -6.61 16.55
N LYS A 47 -4.63 -6.60 16.87
CA LYS A 47 -3.99 -5.42 17.47
C LYS A 47 -4.08 -4.27 16.47
N ARG A 48 -4.63 -3.15 16.92
CA ARG A 48 -4.71 -1.94 16.09
C ARG A 48 -3.29 -1.51 15.69
N GLN A 49 -3.02 -1.54 14.40
CA GLN A 49 -1.74 -1.06 13.86
C GLN A 49 -1.73 0.47 13.93
N VAL A 50 -0.72 1.03 14.59
CA VAL A 50 -0.53 2.48 14.67
C VAL A 50 0.27 2.94 13.46
N ALA A 51 -0.21 4.00 12.82
CA ALA A 51 0.49 4.64 11.72
C ALA A 51 1.85 5.18 12.16
N LYS A 52 2.88 4.96 11.38
CA LYS A 52 4.12 5.70 11.54
C LYS A 52 4.04 7.01 10.76
N LEU A 53 4.14 8.11 11.50
CA LEU A 53 4.17 9.44 10.89
C LEU A 53 5.59 9.73 10.36
N PRO A 54 5.70 10.37 9.19
CA PRO A 54 6.99 10.79 8.65
C PRO A 54 7.65 11.81 9.57
N SER A 55 8.98 11.79 9.65
CA SER A 55 9.75 12.81 10.38
C SER A 55 9.50 14.21 9.81
N LYS A 56 9.84 15.24 10.58
CA LYS A 56 9.73 16.63 10.08
C LYS A 56 10.53 16.84 8.80
N GLN A 57 11.69 16.19 8.69
CA GLN A 57 12.54 16.26 7.50
C GLN A 57 11.86 15.58 6.29
N ALA A 58 11.33 14.38 6.46
CA ALA A 58 10.60 13.70 5.39
C ALA A 58 9.34 14.47 4.95
N GLN A 59 8.64 15.11 5.88
CA GLN A 59 7.46 15.93 5.55
C GLN A 59 7.79 17.07 4.55
N VAL A 60 8.99 17.63 4.59
CA VAL A 60 9.42 18.67 3.64
C VAL A 60 9.44 18.09 2.21
N TYR A 61 10.01 16.91 2.03
CA TYR A 61 10.05 16.23 0.73
C TYR A 61 8.66 15.78 0.28
N LEU A 62 7.87 15.22 1.18
CA LEU A 62 6.51 14.76 0.85
C LEU A 62 5.59 15.91 0.42
N LYS A 63 5.69 17.09 1.02
CA LYS A 63 4.96 18.28 0.58
C LYS A 63 5.32 18.70 -0.84
N GLN A 64 6.57 18.49 -1.26
CA GLN A 64 7.01 18.76 -2.63
C GLN A 64 6.61 17.65 -3.60
N LEU A 65 6.55 16.40 -3.12
CA LEU A 65 6.25 15.21 -3.92
C LEU A 65 4.76 15.14 -4.30
N PHE A 66 3.86 15.31 -3.32
CA PHE A 66 2.43 15.07 -3.51
C PHE A 66 1.77 15.84 -4.66
N PRO A 67 2.09 17.11 -4.91
CA PRO A 67 1.51 17.81 -6.06
C PRO A 67 1.79 17.13 -7.40
N PHE A 68 2.92 16.44 -7.54
CA PHE A 68 3.30 15.73 -8.78
C PHE A 68 2.70 14.32 -8.90
N LEU A 69 2.02 13.84 -7.86
CA LEU A 69 1.32 12.55 -7.85
C LEU A 69 -0.21 12.71 -8.00
N GLN A 70 -0.72 13.95 -8.07
CA GLN A 70 -2.14 14.19 -8.24
C GLN A 70 -2.54 14.07 -9.70
N ALA A 71 -3.71 13.46 -9.96
CA ALA A 71 -4.21 13.19 -11.31
C ALA A 71 -4.25 14.41 -12.24
N ASP A 72 -4.50 15.59 -11.67
CA ASP A 72 -4.60 16.83 -12.44
C ASP A 72 -3.22 17.45 -12.79
N ASN A 73 -2.15 16.95 -12.19
CA ASN A 73 -0.78 17.52 -12.36
C ASN A 73 0.29 16.42 -12.25
N GLU A 74 0.04 15.25 -12.82
CA GLU A 74 1.00 14.15 -12.80
C GLU A 74 2.31 14.52 -13.53
N ASP A 75 3.41 14.57 -12.77
CA ASP A 75 4.76 14.74 -13.30
C ASP A 75 5.73 13.79 -12.58
N PHE A 76 5.76 12.55 -13.06
CA PHE A 76 6.59 11.51 -12.44
C PHE A 76 8.09 11.77 -12.57
N VAL A 77 8.53 12.58 -13.53
CA VAL A 77 9.94 12.98 -13.65
C VAL A 77 10.32 13.91 -12.48
N LYS A 78 9.50 14.93 -12.22
CA LYS A 78 9.70 15.80 -11.06
C LYS A 78 9.51 15.05 -9.74
N ALA A 79 8.52 14.17 -9.66
CA ALA A 79 8.30 13.32 -8.50
C ALA A 79 9.55 12.49 -8.16
N LYS A 80 10.14 11.81 -9.15
CA LYS A 80 11.41 11.08 -8.98
C LYS A 80 12.55 11.97 -8.56
N SER A 81 12.68 13.18 -9.15
CA SER A 81 13.71 14.16 -8.76
C SER A 81 13.62 14.56 -7.28
N VAL A 82 12.40 14.70 -6.74
CA VAL A 82 12.20 14.95 -5.29
C VAL A 82 12.65 13.76 -4.46
N LEU A 83 12.30 12.54 -4.87
CA LEU A 83 12.72 11.31 -4.18
C LEU A 83 14.24 11.11 -4.26
N ASP A 84 14.88 11.47 -5.37
CA ASP A 84 16.34 11.39 -5.52
C ASP A 84 17.05 12.35 -4.55
N LYS A 85 16.51 13.56 -4.35
CA LYS A 85 16.99 14.47 -3.31
C LYS A 85 16.78 13.90 -1.92
N MET A 86 15.61 13.35 -1.66
CA MET A 86 15.30 12.68 -0.39
C MET A 86 16.27 11.53 -0.11
N LYS A 87 16.63 10.74 -1.12
CA LYS A 87 17.55 9.61 -1.02
C LYS A 87 18.97 10.01 -0.56
N THR A 88 19.40 11.22 -0.88
CA THR A 88 20.73 11.73 -0.50
C THR A 88 20.77 12.34 0.90
N ASP A 89 19.62 12.52 1.55
CA ASP A 89 19.53 13.09 2.89
C ASP A 89 19.87 12.04 3.96
N THR A 90 20.92 12.29 4.71
CA THR A 90 21.41 11.40 5.77
C THR A 90 20.61 11.50 7.08
N ASN A 91 19.75 12.52 7.21
CA ASN A 91 18.97 12.75 8.43
C ASN A 91 17.62 12.02 8.45
N LEU A 92 17.35 11.18 7.44
CA LEU A 92 16.13 10.40 7.36
C LEU A 92 16.18 9.19 8.28
N THR A 93 15.05 8.94 8.95
CA THR A 93 14.85 7.71 9.71
C THR A 93 14.66 6.52 8.75
N ASP A 94 14.79 5.30 9.25
CA ASP A 94 14.54 4.12 8.42
C ASP A 94 13.07 4.03 7.99
N SER A 95 12.14 4.47 8.82
CA SER A 95 10.74 4.61 8.43
C SER A 95 10.53 5.58 7.27
N ASP A 96 11.27 6.71 7.24
CA ASP A 96 11.22 7.67 6.13
C ASP A 96 11.79 7.07 4.85
N LYS A 97 12.91 6.32 4.95
CA LYS A 97 13.49 5.59 3.82
C LYS A 97 12.54 4.55 3.27
N ALA A 98 11.84 3.82 4.14
CA ALA A 98 10.81 2.89 3.71
C ALA A 98 9.72 3.61 2.91
N GLN A 99 9.21 4.72 3.43
CA GLN A 99 8.19 5.50 2.73
C GLN A 99 8.68 6.03 1.37
N MET A 100 9.94 6.45 1.29
CA MET A 100 10.57 6.84 0.02
C MET A 100 10.55 5.68 -0.99
N PHE A 101 10.93 4.45 -0.59
CA PHE A 101 10.88 3.29 -1.48
C PHE A 101 9.45 2.94 -1.91
N TYR A 102 8.47 3.14 -1.04
CA TYR A 102 7.06 2.98 -1.40
C TYR A 102 6.66 3.90 -2.55
N TYR A 103 7.03 5.19 -2.51
CA TYR A 103 6.70 6.12 -3.58
C TYR A 103 7.49 5.88 -4.87
N TYR A 104 8.76 5.45 -4.79
CA TYR A 104 9.50 4.99 -5.97
C TYR A 104 8.77 3.83 -6.65
N ALA A 105 8.38 2.82 -5.86
CA ALA A 105 7.68 1.65 -6.39
C ALA A 105 6.33 2.03 -7.03
N TYR A 106 5.59 2.95 -6.42
CA TYR A 106 4.36 3.47 -6.98
C TYR A 106 4.59 4.13 -8.36
N ILE A 107 5.54 5.05 -8.46
CA ILE A 107 5.87 5.74 -9.71
C ILE A 107 6.34 4.74 -10.78
N ASP A 108 7.19 3.78 -10.40
CA ASP A 108 7.66 2.75 -11.32
C ASP A 108 6.51 1.89 -11.82
N SER A 109 5.57 1.52 -10.95
CA SER A 109 4.37 0.73 -11.32
C SER A 109 3.49 1.47 -12.33
N VAL A 110 3.29 2.78 -12.15
CA VAL A 110 2.48 3.59 -13.07
C VAL A 110 3.16 3.77 -14.43
N ASN A 111 4.49 3.76 -14.45
CA ASN A 111 5.30 3.84 -15.67
C ASN A 111 5.55 2.47 -16.34
N ASP A 112 4.86 1.41 -15.92
CA ASP A 112 5.03 0.03 -16.42
C ASP A 112 6.44 -0.56 -16.20
N ASP A 113 7.28 0.07 -15.37
CA ASP A 113 8.56 -0.52 -14.94
C ASP A 113 8.34 -1.48 -13.76
N LEU A 114 7.72 -2.62 -14.07
CA LEU A 114 7.35 -3.62 -13.07
C LEU A 114 8.56 -4.17 -12.31
N LYS A 115 9.72 -4.26 -12.98
CA LYS A 115 10.96 -4.76 -12.38
C LYS A 115 11.46 -3.81 -11.27
N SER A 116 11.55 -2.52 -11.57
CA SER A 116 11.96 -1.50 -10.58
C SER A 116 10.93 -1.37 -9.47
N ALA A 117 9.63 -1.40 -9.80
CA ALA A 117 8.55 -1.38 -8.83
C ALA A 117 8.69 -2.51 -7.80
N LYS A 118 8.84 -3.76 -8.26
CA LYS A 118 9.05 -4.93 -7.37
C LYS A 118 10.30 -4.79 -6.53
N ALA A 119 11.40 -4.32 -7.11
CA ALA A 119 12.65 -4.12 -6.38
C ALA A 119 12.48 -3.08 -5.25
N ASN A 120 11.79 -1.97 -5.51
CA ASN A 120 11.53 -0.94 -4.51
C ASN A 120 10.53 -1.38 -3.44
N TYR A 121 9.48 -2.12 -3.79
CA TYR A 121 8.58 -2.72 -2.79
C TYR A 121 9.29 -3.74 -1.90
N LYS A 122 10.20 -4.56 -2.44
CA LYS A 122 11.01 -5.46 -1.62
C LYS A 122 11.94 -4.72 -0.67
N LYS A 123 12.56 -3.60 -1.11
CA LYS A 123 13.33 -2.72 -0.22
C LYS A 123 12.47 -2.13 0.89
N PHE A 124 11.25 -1.70 0.59
CA PHE A 124 10.31 -1.26 1.62
C PHE A 124 10.10 -2.36 2.67
N LEU A 125 9.80 -3.60 2.25
CA LEU A 125 9.55 -4.72 3.17
C LEU A 125 10.78 -5.14 3.98
N SER A 126 11.99 -4.93 3.47
CA SER A 126 13.24 -5.25 4.17
C SER A 126 13.52 -4.31 5.34
N ILE A 127 12.85 -3.17 5.41
CA ILE A 127 13.02 -2.21 6.51
C ILE A 127 12.07 -2.58 7.65
N GLU A 128 12.63 -3.00 8.77
CA GLU A 128 11.85 -3.42 9.94
C GLU A 128 10.93 -2.31 10.43
N ASP A 129 11.41 -1.07 10.45
CA ASP A 129 10.72 0.12 10.92
C ASP A 129 9.71 0.71 9.91
N ALA A 130 9.40 0.01 8.82
CA ALA A 130 8.39 0.43 7.86
C ALA A 130 6.97 0.46 8.48
N ASP A 131 6.11 1.37 8.01
CA ASP A 131 4.72 1.48 8.49
C ASP A 131 3.98 0.14 8.30
N PRO A 132 3.53 -0.50 9.40
CA PRO A 132 2.89 -1.82 9.33
C PRO A 132 1.61 -1.82 8.51
N ARG A 133 0.92 -0.68 8.40
CA ARG A 133 -0.30 -0.55 7.59
C ARG A 133 0.01 -0.63 6.09
N LEU A 134 1.17 -0.10 5.67
CA LEU A 134 1.61 -0.15 4.29
C LEU A 134 2.17 -1.53 3.92
N LYS A 135 2.66 -2.32 4.89
CA LYS A 135 3.20 -3.66 4.62
C LYS A 135 2.20 -4.57 3.93
N SER A 136 0.95 -4.62 4.42
CA SER A 136 -0.10 -5.44 3.79
C SER A 136 -0.41 -4.99 2.36
N ASN A 137 -0.46 -3.68 2.13
CA ASN A 137 -0.69 -3.13 0.80
C ASN A 137 0.47 -3.49 -0.15
N VAL A 138 1.71 -3.37 0.33
CA VAL A 138 2.90 -3.69 -0.47
C VAL A 138 2.96 -5.18 -0.83
N ILE A 139 2.61 -6.07 0.10
CA ILE A 139 2.51 -7.52 -0.17
C ILE A 139 1.47 -7.77 -1.27
N SER A 140 0.29 -7.17 -1.16
CA SER A 140 -0.74 -7.27 -2.19
C SER A 140 -0.27 -6.74 -3.55
N MET A 141 0.43 -5.60 -3.59
CA MET A 141 1.00 -5.06 -4.83
C MET A 141 2.04 -5.99 -5.44
N LEU A 142 2.92 -6.60 -4.64
CA LEU A 142 3.90 -7.57 -5.13
C LEU A 142 3.23 -8.81 -5.73
N GLY A 143 2.14 -9.29 -5.12
CA GLY A 143 1.33 -10.36 -5.68
C GLY A 143 0.73 -9.99 -7.03
N GLN A 144 0.11 -8.81 -7.14
CA GLN A 144 -0.48 -8.32 -8.38
C GLN A 144 0.56 -8.12 -9.49
N LEU A 145 1.72 -7.53 -9.17
CA LEU A 145 2.83 -7.35 -10.12
C LEU A 145 3.39 -8.68 -10.60
N SER A 146 3.50 -9.66 -9.70
CA SER A 146 3.96 -11.01 -10.05
C SER A 146 2.97 -11.74 -10.94
N TYR A 147 1.67 -11.57 -10.69
CA TYR A 147 0.61 -12.09 -11.54
C TYR A 147 0.65 -11.47 -12.95
N ALA A 148 0.80 -10.15 -13.04
CA ALA A 148 0.89 -9.42 -14.31
C ALA A 148 2.08 -9.86 -15.17
N GLU A 149 3.19 -10.29 -14.54
CA GLU A 149 4.36 -10.86 -15.20
C GLU A 149 4.20 -12.35 -15.57
N GLY A 150 3.07 -12.99 -15.26
CA GLY A 150 2.87 -14.42 -15.44
C GLY A 150 3.57 -15.32 -14.42
N SER A 151 4.15 -14.75 -13.37
CA SER A 151 4.83 -15.47 -12.29
C SER A 151 3.81 -15.93 -11.23
N TYR A 152 2.87 -16.79 -11.62
CA TYR A 152 1.70 -17.16 -10.79
C TYR A 152 2.06 -17.81 -9.46
N ASN A 153 3.07 -18.68 -9.42
CA ASN A 153 3.52 -19.30 -8.17
C ASN A 153 4.02 -18.23 -7.18
N THR A 154 4.84 -17.29 -7.66
CA THR A 154 5.33 -16.19 -6.83
C THR A 154 4.19 -15.26 -6.38
N ALA A 155 3.16 -15.08 -7.21
CA ALA A 155 2.00 -14.28 -6.84
C ALA A 155 1.16 -14.90 -5.71
N ILE A 156 1.12 -16.23 -5.65
CA ILE A 156 0.42 -16.98 -4.58
C ILE A 156 1.20 -16.92 -3.26
N ASP A 157 2.53 -16.85 -3.32
CA ASP A 157 3.40 -16.81 -2.13
C ASP A 157 3.33 -15.47 -1.38
N TYR A 158 2.79 -14.43 -2.01
CA TYR A 158 2.57 -13.11 -1.38
C TYR A 158 1.18 -13.03 -0.74
#